data_1c23a76b21d89584959539444ca0e4cd
#
_entry.id   1c23a76b21d89584959539444ca0e4cd
#
_cell.length_a   1.000
_cell.length_b   1.000
_cell.length_c   1.000
_cell.angle_alpha   90.00
_cell.angle_beta   90.00
_cell.angle_gamma   90.00
#
_symmetry.space_group_name_H-M   'P 1'
#
loop_
_entity.id
_entity.type
_entity.pdbx_description
1 polymer ?
#
loop_
_entity_poly.entity_id
_entity_poly.type
_entity_poly.pdbx_seq_one_letter_code
_entity_poly.pdbx_strand_id
1 'polypeptide(L)'
;PYYWEVDTAGNQLPYIDRVQFTLGENVEVINLRAIAGEYDQQERHLQVANLPVFIENQQKGNYTVHIDPGANGGDANIYFNFSFSEDPEIAKWIRNKDFRRALSLGTDREQIKEAFFLGLGTAGSPIPDPVMPEYPGDEWRTKWHTLDIAQANALLDKIGLDKKDAEGYRLRTDGKGRLRLDVDCTSSFVSYPKIAEMIVPQWKKIGIQLDIKNLERATMEQNRNANKQHLMMWSNGGTELLYLYPVHALPVQVNSQVGPEIAKWYATGGAQGMAPTDPDLAKCIELYDQAQTKGLEERNKIAQEIWKIYVDAVLAIGTVGLSPAFLGMRVTSNKLGNIPARHVNAQHMRTPTSSRPTTIFFKS
;
A
#
# COMPACT_ATOMS: atom_id res chain seq x y z
N PRO A 1 15.93 -35.98 2.12
CA PRO A 1 17.16 -36.77 2.32
C PRO A 1 18.40 -36.14 1.69
N TYR A 2 18.27 -35.03 0.93
CA TYR A 2 19.43 -34.42 0.25
C TYR A 2 19.67 -32.94 0.66
N TYR A 3 19.02 -32.47 1.71
CA TYR A 3 19.28 -31.11 2.18
C TYR A 3 20.64 -31.09 2.91
N TRP A 4 21.45 -30.10 2.62
CA TRP A 4 22.86 -30.06 3.00
C TRP A 4 23.12 -29.52 4.41
N GLU A 5 22.16 -28.79 5.01
CA GLU A 5 22.33 -28.25 6.36
C GLU A 5 22.06 -29.29 7.43
N VAL A 6 22.85 -29.24 8.48
CA VAL A 6 22.68 -29.99 9.73
C VAL A 6 22.69 -28.99 10.91
N ASP A 7 22.11 -29.42 12.04
CA ASP A 7 22.23 -28.67 13.29
C ASP A 7 23.61 -28.95 13.98
N THR A 8 23.85 -28.30 15.12
CA THR A 8 25.08 -28.44 15.88
C THR A 8 25.28 -29.86 16.47
N ALA A 9 24.24 -30.66 16.54
CA ALA A 9 24.28 -32.06 16.98
C ALA A 9 24.45 -33.06 15.82
N GLY A 10 24.50 -32.55 14.57
CA GLY A 10 24.63 -33.37 13.36
C GLY A 10 23.29 -33.88 12.80
N ASN A 11 22.16 -33.46 13.34
CA ASN A 11 20.86 -33.87 12.80
C ASN A 11 20.56 -33.10 11.50
N GLN A 12 20.12 -33.80 10.48
CA GLN A 12 19.80 -33.21 9.19
C GLN A 12 18.53 -32.36 9.26
N LEU A 13 18.57 -31.17 8.64
CA LEU A 13 17.43 -30.29 8.44
C LEU A 13 16.71 -30.67 7.11
N PRO A 14 15.41 -30.30 6.96
CA PRO A 14 14.51 -29.74 7.97
C PRO A 14 14.05 -30.77 8.99
N TYR A 15 13.66 -30.33 10.18
CA TYR A 15 13.10 -31.21 11.21
C TYR A 15 11.68 -31.70 10.88
N ILE A 16 10.93 -30.95 10.06
CA ILE A 16 9.56 -31.28 9.67
C ILE A 16 9.58 -31.93 8.29
N ASP A 17 9.05 -33.17 8.21
CA ASP A 17 9.03 -33.94 6.97
C ASP A 17 8.01 -33.48 5.95
N ARG A 18 6.89 -32.87 6.40
CA ARG A 18 5.79 -32.48 5.54
C ARG A 18 5.21 -31.11 5.96
N VAL A 19 5.04 -30.25 4.97
CA VAL A 19 4.24 -28.99 5.09
C VAL A 19 3.00 -29.14 4.23
N GLN A 20 1.82 -28.97 4.84
CA GLN A 20 0.54 -29.02 4.16
C GLN A 20 -0.05 -27.60 4.05
N PHE A 21 -0.31 -27.15 2.83
CA PHE A 21 -1.03 -25.91 2.56
C PHE A 21 -2.51 -26.24 2.37
N THR A 22 -3.36 -25.55 3.14
CA THR A 22 -4.81 -25.67 3.03
C THR A 22 -5.35 -24.47 2.26
N LEU A 23 -6.12 -24.71 1.22
CA LEU A 23 -6.81 -23.65 0.50
C LEU A 23 -7.94 -23.06 1.36
N GLY A 24 -7.97 -21.75 1.48
CA GLY A 24 -9.10 -21.01 2.01
C GLY A 24 -9.94 -20.44 0.86
N GLU A 25 -11.26 -20.62 0.91
CA GLU A 25 -12.18 -20.14 -0.11
C GLU A 25 -12.20 -18.60 -0.19
N ASN A 26 -12.01 -17.95 0.95
CA ASN A 26 -11.91 -16.51 1.08
C ASN A 26 -11.14 -16.12 2.34
N VAL A 27 -10.84 -14.83 2.48
CA VAL A 27 -10.07 -14.29 3.61
C VAL A 27 -10.77 -14.49 4.97
N GLU A 28 -12.10 -14.46 5.01
CA GLU A 28 -12.88 -14.64 6.24
C GLU A 28 -12.73 -16.06 6.77
N VAL A 29 -12.82 -17.07 5.90
CA VAL A 29 -12.62 -18.49 6.26
C VAL A 29 -11.20 -18.72 6.78
N ILE A 30 -10.18 -18.10 6.16
CA ILE A 30 -8.79 -18.18 6.65
C ILE A 30 -8.70 -17.61 8.07
N ASN A 31 -9.29 -16.45 8.33
CA ASN A 31 -9.27 -15.84 9.67
C ASN A 31 -10.01 -16.69 10.72
N LEU A 32 -11.18 -17.20 10.39
CA LEU A 32 -11.96 -18.08 11.30
C LEU A 32 -11.19 -19.35 11.67
N ARG A 33 -10.58 -20.02 10.71
CA ARG A 33 -9.75 -21.20 10.96
C ARG A 33 -8.51 -20.87 11.81
N ALA A 34 -7.88 -19.73 11.55
CA ALA A 34 -6.74 -19.28 12.36
C ALA A 34 -7.17 -18.96 13.81
N ILE A 35 -8.31 -18.31 14.02
CA ILE A 35 -8.92 -18.07 15.34
C ILE A 35 -9.23 -19.39 16.06
N ALA A 36 -9.71 -20.38 15.33
CA ALA A 36 -9.98 -21.72 15.88
C ALA A 36 -8.72 -22.53 16.23
N GLY A 37 -7.52 -22.07 15.83
CA GLY A 37 -6.26 -22.77 16.06
C GLY A 37 -6.04 -23.98 15.12
N GLU A 38 -6.65 -23.97 13.93
CA GLU A 38 -6.53 -25.06 12.96
C GLU A 38 -5.20 -25.05 12.21
N TYR A 39 -4.46 -23.93 12.23
CA TYR A 39 -3.16 -23.81 11.57
C TYR A 39 -2.02 -23.91 12.56
N ASP A 40 -0.96 -24.64 12.20
CA ASP A 40 0.29 -24.60 12.96
C ASP A 40 1.01 -23.25 12.75
N GLN A 41 0.91 -22.67 11.55
CA GLN A 41 1.43 -21.35 11.22
C GLN A 41 0.60 -20.68 10.13
N GLN A 42 0.19 -19.41 10.36
CA GLN A 42 -0.48 -18.58 9.37
C GLN A 42 0.05 -17.15 9.46
N GLU A 43 0.52 -16.60 8.33
CA GLU A 43 1.12 -15.25 8.30
C GLU A 43 0.44 -14.32 7.29
N ARG A 44 -0.24 -14.84 6.28
CA ARG A 44 -0.86 -14.04 5.20
C ARG A 44 -2.36 -13.98 5.36
N HIS A 45 -2.95 -12.84 4.93
CA HIS A 45 -4.40 -12.63 4.92
C HIS A 45 -5.07 -12.63 6.31
N LEU A 46 -4.28 -12.43 7.39
CA LEU A 46 -4.85 -12.15 8.70
C LEU A 46 -5.20 -10.67 8.78
N GLN A 47 -6.47 -10.38 9.07
CA GLN A 47 -6.98 -9.01 9.09
C GLN A 47 -6.79 -8.37 10.46
N VAL A 48 -6.18 -7.18 10.50
CA VAL A 48 -5.94 -6.43 11.75
C VAL A 48 -7.23 -6.13 12.51
N ALA A 49 -8.35 -5.95 11.84
CA ALA A 49 -9.66 -5.76 12.47
C ALA A 49 -10.07 -6.93 13.40
N ASN A 50 -9.55 -8.14 13.14
CA ASN A 50 -9.81 -9.32 13.95
C ASN A 50 -8.78 -9.51 15.09
N LEU A 51 -7.82 -8.61 15.26
CA LEU A 51 -6.76 -8.72 16.26
C LEU A 51 -7.31 -8.94 17.70
N PRO A 52 -8.33 -8.21 18.18
CA PRO A 52 -8.89 -8.48 19.51
C PRO A 52 -9.42 -9.91 19.65
N VAL A 53 -10.11 -10.43 18.64
CA VAL A 53 -10.66 -11.79 18.63
C VAL A 53 -9.55 -12.83 18.59
N PHE A 54 -8.47 -12.60 17.85
CA PHE A 54 -7.29 -13.47 17.87
C PHE A 54 -6.67 -13.53 19.27
N ILE A 55 -6.50 -12.39 19.94
CA ILE A 55 -5.92 -12.32 21.29
C ILE A 55 -6.81 -13.05 22.29
N GLU A 56 -8.11 -12.83 22.26
CA GLU A 56 -9.08 -13.47 23.16
C GLU A 56 -9.06 -15.01 23.03
N ASN A 57 -8.88 -15.54 21.83
CA ASN A 57 -8.94 -16.96 21.57
C ASN A 57 -7.58 -17.68 21.64
N GLN A 58 -6.47 -17.01 21.94
CA GLN A 58 -5.12 -17.59 21.96
C GLN A 58 -5.04 -18.84 22.87
N GLN A 59 -5.59 -18.75 24.07
CA GLN A 59 -5.52 -19.86 25.02
C GLN A 59 -6.33 -21.06 24.53
N LYS A 60 -7.57 -20.85 24.08
CA LYS A 60 -8.44 -21.90 23.58
C LYS A 60 -7.89 -22.55 22.30
N GLY A 61 -7.37 -21.73 21.37
CA GLY A 61 -6.80 -22.21 20.11
C GLY A 61 -5.36 -22.73 20.22
N ASN A 62 -4.75 -22.63 21.41
CA ASN A 62 -3.38 -23.05 21.69
C ASN A 62 -2.35 -22.47 20.72
N TYR A 63 -2.41 -21.16 20.48
CA TYR A 63 -1.51 -20.42 19.60
C TYR A 63 -1.02 -19.12 20.25
N THR A 64 -0.01 -18.51 19.64
CA THR A 64 0.48 -17.17 19.94
C THR A 64 0.24 -16.26 18.75
N VAL A 65 -0.29 -15.05 19.02
CA VAL A 65 -0.38 -13.96 18.03
C VAL A 65 0.90 -13.15 18.09
N HIS A 66 1.54 -12.96 16.94
CA HIS A 66 2.68 -12.07 16.78
C HIS A 66 2.27 -10.86 15.94
N ILE A 67 2.81 -9.69 16.29
CA ILE A 67 2.54 -8.43 15.59
C ILE A 67 3.87 -7.84 15.16
N ASP A 68 4.09 -7.76 13.87
CA ASP A 68 5.31 -7.29 13.23
C ASP A 68 4.99 -6.04 12.40
N PRO A 69 5.22 -4.82 12.91
CA PRO A 69 5.00 -3.58 12.14
C PRO A 69 5.79 -3.57 10.84
N GLY A 70 5.21 -2.97 9.80
CA GLY A 70 5.85 -2.82 8.50
C GLY A 70 6.91 -1.73 8.47
N ALA A 71 7.81 -1.79 7.49
CA ALA A 71 8.77 -0.73 7.20
C ALA A 71 8.31 0.20 6.06
N ASN A 72 7.22 -0.17 5.38
CA ASN A 72 6.64 0.62 4.29
C ASN A 72 5.69 1.70 4.83
N GLY A 73 5.76 2.89 4.25
CA GLY A 73 5.01 4.06 4.72
C GLY A 73 3.51 4.07 4.44
N GLY A 74 2.97 3.07 3.71
CA GLY A 74 1.56 3.04 3.37
C GLY A 74 1.00 1.63 3.24
N ASP A 75 0.19 1.21 4.20
CA ASP A 75 -0.55 -0.04 4.14
C ASP A 75 -1.83 0.09 3.29
N ALA A 76 -2.33 1.32 3.13
CA ALA A 76 -3.42 1.68 2.24
C ALA A 76 -3.17 3.06 1.64
N ASN A 77 -2.73 3.11 0.40
CA ASN A 77 -2.54 4.36 -0.34
C ASN A 77 -3.60 4.49 -1.43
N ILE A 78 -3.90 5.74 -1.82
CA ILE A 78 -4.67 6.04 -3.02
C ILE A 78 -3.68 6.44 -4.11
N TYR A 79 -3.62 5.65 -5.17
CA TYR A 79 -2.79 5.88 -6.35
C TYR A 79 -3.60 6.57 -7.44
N PHE A 80 -2.96 7.49 -8.13
CA PHE A 80 -3.49 8.17 -9.30
C PHE A 80 -3.00 7.49 -10.58
N ASN A 81 -3.89 7.24 -11.53
CA ASN A 81 -3.48 6.77 -12.85
C ASN A 81 -3.04 7.96 -13.73
N PHE A 82 -1.76 8.30 -13.69
CA PHE A 82 -1.20 9.42 -14.48
C PHE A 82 -1.28 9.20 -16.01
N SER A 83 -1.52 7.96 -16.45
CA SER A 83 -1.71 7.65 -17.87
C SER A 83 -3.17 7.63 -18.31
N PHE A 84 -4.13 7.85 -17.41
CA PHE A 84 -5.55 7.87 -17.74
C PHE A 84 -5.84 8.89 -18.85
N SER A 85 -6.67 8.49 -19.86
CA SER A 85 -6.92 9.30 -21.07
C SER A 85 -8.35 9.21 -21.62
N GLU A 86 -9.18 8.26 -21.14
CA GLU A 86 -10.56 8.10 -21.66
C GLU A 86 -11.44 9.33 -21.43
N ASP A 87 -11.24 10.04 -20.30
CA ASP A 87 -11.91 11.31 -19.99
C ASP A 87 -10.86 12.41 -19.80
N PRO A 88 -10.70 13.36 -20.77
CA PRO A 88 -9.70 14.41 -20.71
C PRO A 88 -9.84 15.34 -19.49
N GLU A 89 -11.06 15.58 -19.02
CA GLU A 89 -11.30 16.42 -17.82
C GLU A 89 -10.79 15.71 -16.55
N ILE A 90 -11.09 14.43 -16.38
CA ILE A 90 -10.58 13.65 -15.25
C ILE A 90 -9.05 13.52 -15.34
N ALA A 91 -8.52 13.24 -16.52
CA ALA A 91 -7.08 13.16 -16.77
C ALA A 91 -6.36 14.47 -16.41
N LYS A 92 -6.94 15.62 -16.75
CA LYS A 92 -6.44 16.96 -16.38
C LYS A 92 -6.33 17.09 -14.86
N TRP A 93 -7.35 16.68 -14.11
CA TRP A 93 -7.36 16.82 -12.65
C TRP A 93 -6.42 15.85 -11.96
N ILE A 94 -6.35 14.60 -12.42
CA ILE A 94 -5.36 13.63 -11.91
C ILE A 94 -3.93 14.17 -12.01
N ARG A 95 -3.60 14.88 -13.11
CA ARG A 95 -2.26 15.45 -13.32
C ARG A 95 -2.07 16.82 -12.66
N ASN A 96 -3.12 17.43 -12.11
CA ASN A 96 -3.01 18.72 -11.44
C ASN A 96 -2.50 18.54 -9.99
N LYS A 97 -1.35 19.08 -9.69
CA LYS A 97 -0.69 18.98 -8.36
C LYS A 97 -1.56 19.56 -7.23
N ASP A 98 -2.16 20.75 -7.42
CA ASP A 98 -2.99 21.40 -6.40
C ASP A 98 -4.28 20.60 -6.17
N PHE A 99 -4.81 19.91 -7.19
CA PHE A 99 -5.93 18.98 -7.04
C PHE A 99 -5.57 17.79 -6.16
N ARG A 100 -4.44 17.13 -6.42
CA ARG A 100 -3.98 16.00 -5.61
C ARG A 100 -3.70 16.42 -4.16
N ARG A 101 -3.08 17.59 -3.95
CA ARG A 101 -2.87 18.18 -2.61
C ARG A 101 -4.18 18.41 -1.88
N ALA A 102 -5.19 18.94 -2.57
CA ALA A 102 -6.51 19.18 -1.98
C ALA A 102 -7.19 17.86 -1.54
N LEU A 103 -7.14 16.80 -2.36
CA LEU A 103 -7.65 15.49 -1.98
C LEU A 103 -6.91 14.93 -0.75
N SER A 104 -5.61 15.09 -0.71
CA SER A 104 -4.79 14.66 0.42
C SER A 104 -5.14 15.41 1.71
N LEU A 105 -5.25 16.75 1.66
CA LEU A 105 -5.67 17.58 2.79
C LEU A 105 -7.13 17.31 3.22
N GLY A 106 -7.96 16.79 2.31
CA GLY A 106 -9.34 16.38 2.59
C GLY A 106 -9.45 15.01 3.26
N THR A 107 -8.34 14.30 3.49
CA THR A 107 -8.33 12.93 4.03
C THR A 107 -7.96 12.94 5.52
N ASP A 108 -8.87 12.49 6.37
CA ASP A 108 -8.69 12.34 7.82
C ASP A 108 -8.03 10.99 8.16
N ARG A 109 -6.72 11.02 8.25
CA ARG A 109 -5.88 9.85 8.49
C ARG A 109 -5.95 9.35 9.92
N GLU A 110 -6.12 10.25 10.89
CA GLU A 110 -6.25 9.86 12.29
C GLU A 110 -7.56 9.11 12.51
N GLN A 111 -8.67 9.57 11.90
CA GLN A 111 -9.91 8.82 11.94
C GLN A 111 -9.74 7.41 11.32
N ILE A 112 -9.03 7.30 10.19
CA ILE A 112 -8.77 6.00 9.55
C ILE A 112 -7.90 5.12 10.46
N LYS A 113 -6.84 5.68 11.07
CA LYS A 113 -5.95 4.97 11.99
C LYS A 113 -6.72 4.39 13.18
N GLU A 114 -7.51 5.22 13.86
CA GLU A 114 -8.25 4.78 15.03
C GLU A 114 -9.35 3.77 14.68
N ALA A 115 -10.16 4.05 13.65
CA ALA A 115 -11.33 3.24 13.36
C ALA A 115 -11.02 1.93 12.61
N PHE A 116 -10.03 1.92 11.71
CA PHE A 116 -9.70 0.75 10.90
C PHE A 116 -8.45 0.01 11.38
N PHE A 117 -7.38 0.76 11.74
CA PHE A 117 -6.11 0.17 12.15
C PHE A 117 -5.98 -0.03 13.66
N LEU A 118 -7.05 0.20 14.45
CA LEU A 118 -7.08 0.05 15.92
C LEU A 118 -6.01 0.90 16.63
N GLY A 119 -5.73 2.10 16.11
CA GLY A 119 -4.68 2.98 16.61
C GLY A 119 -3.24 2.55 16.23
N LEU A 120 -3.08 1.43 15.53
CA LEU A 120 -1.76 0.92 15.13
C LEU A 120 -1.23 1.61 13.88
N GLY A 121 0.10 1.78 13.82
CA GLY A 121 0.77 2.40 12.69
C GLY A 121 0.91 3.91 12.79
N THR A 122 1.34 4.52 11.70
CA THR A 122 1.62 5.97 11.60
C THR A 122 0.79 6.56 10.47
N ALA A 123 -0.02 7.57 10.82
CA ALA A 123 -0.75 8.38 9.84
C ALA A 123 0.21 9.32 9.11
N GLY A 124 0.07 9.44 7.78
CA GLY A 124 0.90 10.36 7.02
C GLY A 124 1.13 9.99 5.56
N SER A 125 2.21 10.52 5.02
CA SER A 125 2.67 10.27 3.65
C SER A 125 3.23 8.86 3.50
N PRO A 126 3.33 8.34 2.25
CA PRO A 126 3.76 6.96 2.00
C PRO A 126 5.30 6.76 2.04
N ILE A 127 6.04 7.61 2.75
CA ILE A 127 7.49 7.46 2.89
C ILE A 127 7.85 6.29 3.82
N PRO A 128 9.02 5.64 3.64
CA PRO A 128 9.45 4.51 4.45
C PRO A 128 9.64 4.84 5.94
N ASP A 129 9.91 3.81 6.74
CA ASP A 129 10.25 3.94 8.16
C ASP A 129 11.55 4.74 8.34
N PRO A 130 11.70 5.55 9.43
CA PRO A 130 12.92 6.29 9.73
C PRO A 130 14.21 5.46 9.81
N VAL A 131 14.11 4.16 10.09
CA VAL A 131 15.27 3.26 10.09
C VAL A 131 15.80 2.93 8.69
N MET A 132 15.00 3.21 7.66
CA MET A 132 15.39 2.90 6.28
C MET A 132 16.34 3.96 5.72
N PRO A 133 17.39 3.56 4.97
CA PRO A 133 18.38 4.50 4.45
C PRO A 133 17.81 5.49 3.42
N GLU A 134 16.65 5.18 2.85
CA GLU A 134 15.96 6.03 1.88
C GLU A 134 14.98 7.03 2.53
N TYR A 135 14.90 7.07 3.86
CA TYR A 135 14.00 7.98 4.58
C TYR A 135 14.37 9.46 4.34
N PRO A 136 13.43 10.29 3.86
CA PRO A 136 13.74 11.66 3.44
C PRO A 136 13.75 12.69 4.59
N GLY A 137 13.25 12.35 5.78
CA GLY A 137 13.13 13.23 6.96
C GLY A 137 11.71 13.36 7.49
N ASP A 138 11.57 13.75 8.78
CA ASP A 138 10.30 13.76 9.51
C ASP A 138 9.29 14.75 8.94
N GLU A 139 9.75 15.91 8.44
CA GLU A 139 8.90 16.93 7.83
C GLU A 139 8.12 16.42 6.63
N TRP A 140 8.63 15.40 5.94
CA TRP A 140 7.97 14.79 4.78
C TRP A 140 6.86 13.82 5.17
N ARG A 141 6.81 13.36 6.44
CA ARG A 141 5.74 12.48 6.92
C ARG A 141 4.38 13.17 6.90
N THR A 142 4.33 14.45 7.21
CA THR A 142 3.08 15.22 7.36
C THR A 142 2.82 16.22 6.23
N LYS A 143 3.83 16.57 5.44
CA LYS A 143 3.70 17.55 4.34
C LYS A 143 2.58 17.14 3.38
N TRP A 144 1.56 17.99 3.23
CA TRP A 144 0.32 17.74 2.48
C TRP A 144 -0.50 16.53 2.98
N HIS A 145 -0.15 15.93 4.11
CA HIS A 145 -0.78 14.73 4.65
C HIS A 145 -1.39 14.96 6.03
N THR A 146 -1.75 16.19 6.35
CA THR A 146 -2.59 16.57 7.50
C THR A 146 -4.00 16.90 7.03
N LEU A 147 -4.98 16.85 7.94
CA LEU A 147 -6.34 17.27 7.63
C LEU A 147 -6.44 18.81 7.63
N ASP A 148 -6.76 19.40 6.49
CA ASP A 148 -7.08 20.84 6.38
C ASP A 148 -8.12 21.07 5.29
N ILE A 149 -9.39 21.03 5.69
CA ILE A 149 -10.55 21.19 4.79
C ILE A 149 -10.59 22.62 4.20
N ALA A 150 -10.15 23.64 4.95
CA ALA A 150 -10.15 25.03 4.48
C ALA A 150 -9.13 25.21 3.36
N GLN A 151 -7.90 24.76 3.57
CA GLN A 151 -6.84 24.81 2.56
C GLN A 151 -7.19 23.95 1.33
N ALA A 152 -7.77 22.76 1.54
CA ALA A 152 -8.22 21.89 0.45
C ALA A 152 -9.25 22.61 -0.45
N ASN A 153 -10.28 23.23 0.15
CA ASN A 153 -11.26 24.00 -0.62
C ASN A 153 -10.62 25.18 -1.34
N ALA A 154 -9.73 25.93 -0.69
CA ALA A 154 -9.04 27.07 -1.32
C ALA A 154 -8.19 26.64 -2.53
N LEU A 155 -7.50 25.50 -2.45
CA LEU A 155 -6.75 24.94 -3.59
C LEU A 155 -7.68 24.58 -4.75
N LEU A 156 -8.82 23.92 -4.47
CA LEU A 156 -9.78 23.54 -5.50
C LEU A 156 -10.43 24.77 -6.17
N ASP A 157 -10.77 25.80 -5.38
CA ASP A 157 -11.32 27.06 -5.92
C ASP A 157 -10.28 27.78 -6.80
N LYS A 158 -9.03 27.86 -6.35
CA LYS A 158 -7.91 28.47 -7.09
C LYS A 158 -7.69 27.86 -8.46
N ILE A 159 -7.87 26.55 -8.61
CA ILE A 159 -7.69 25.86 -9.90
C ILE A 159 -8.93 25.87 -10.80
N GLY A 160 -10.01 26.57 -10.39
CA GLY A 160 -11.22 26.75 -11.17
C GLY A 160 -12.31 25.70 -10.95
N LEU A 161 -12.24 24.93 -9.87
CA LEU A 161 -13.30 24.02 -9.42
C LEU A 161 -14.19 24.67 -8.34
N ASP A 162 -14.51 25.96 -8.49
CA ASP A 162 -15.25 26.77 -7.52
C ASP A 162 -16.78 26.57 -7.58
N LYS A 163 -17.31 26.10 -8.71
CA LYS A 163 -18.74 25.88 -8.89
C LYS A 163 -19.19 24.55 -8.28
N LYS A 164 -20.31 24.60 -7.53
CA LYS A 164 -20.90 23.45 -6.86
C LYS A 164 -22.37 23.27 -7.24
N ASP A 165 -22.85 22.03 -7.22
CA ASP A 165 -24.28 21.70 -7.34
C ASP A 165 -25.03 21.93 -6.03
N ALA A 166 -26.36 21.67 -6.05
CA ALA A 166 -27.23 21.86 -4.89
C ALA A 166 -26.88 20.95 -3.69
N GLU A 167 -26.16 19.84 -3.92
CA GLU A 167 -25.69 18.93 -2.87
C GLU A 167 -24.28 19.27 -2.36
N GLY A 168 -23.66 20.34 -2.92
CA GLY A 168 -22.34 20.82 -2.55
C GLY A 168 -21.17 20.12 -3.24
N TYR A 169 -21.41 19.29 -4.25
CA TYR A 169 -20.36 18.69 -5.06
C TYR A 169 -19.90 19.64 -6.17
N ARG A 170 -18.58 19.65 -6.42
CA ARG A 170 -17.96 20.46 -7.45
C ARG A 170 -18.33 19.99 -8.85
N LEU A 171 -18.54 20.97 -9.72
CA LEU A 171 -18.87 20.71 -11.12
C LEU A 171 -17.62 20.65 -11.97
N ARG A 172 -17.68 19.85 -13.01
CA ARG A 172 -16.65 19.75 -14.06
C ARG A 172 -16.56 21.08 -14.83
N THR A 173 -15.36 21.44 -15.26
CA THR A 173 -15.15 22.66 -16.04
C THR A 173 -15.56 22.52 -17.51
N ASP A 174 -15.75 21.30 -18.00
CA ASP A 174 -16.26 20.98 -19.33
C ASP A 174 -17.81 21.00 -19.42
N GLY A 175 -18.50 21.30 -18.32
CA GLY A 175 -19.96 21.43 -18.28
C GLY A 175 -20.74 20.10 -18.21
N LYS A 176 -20.07 18.96 -18.06
CA LYS A 176 -20.71 17.62 -18.01
C LYS A 176 -21.17 17.22 -16.60
N GLY A 177 -21.56 18.20 -15.78
CA GLY A 177 -22.13 17.96 -14.46
C GLY A 177 -21.10 17.78 -13.36
N ARG A 178 -21.35 16.89 -12.41
CA ARG A 178 -20.57 16.68 -11.20
C ARG A 178 -19.21 16.05 -11.48
N LEU A 179 -18.15 16.54 -10.82
CA LEU A 179 -16.84 15.90 -10.85
C LEU A 179 -16.87 14.66 -9.95
N ARG A 180 -16.66 13.50 -10.58
CA ARG A 180 -16.66 12.19 -9.93
C ARG A 180 -15.34 11.48 -10.18
N LEU A 181 -14.81 10.85 -9.15
CA LEU A 181 -13.66 9.96 -9.25
C LEU A 181 -14.08 8.54 -8.87
N ASP A 182 -13.64 7.57 -9.63
CA ASP A 182 -13.79 6.16 -9.30
C ASP A 182 -12.52 5.66 -8.61
N VAL A 183 -12.66 4.83 -7.56
CA VAL A 183 -11.55 4.13 -6.94
C VAL A 183 -11.75 2.62 -7.02
N ASP A 184 -10.84 1.93 -7.70
CA ASP A 184 -10.81 0.47 -7.74
C ASP A 184 -10.18 -0.07 -6.46
N CYS A 185 -10.93 -0.94 -5.77
CA CYS A 185 -10.57 -1.54 -4.48
C CYS A 185 -10.82 -3.04 -4.50
N THR A 186 -10.15 -3.76 -3.62
CA THR A 186 -10.39 -5.18 -3.34
C THR A 186 -10.16 -5.50 -1.86
N SER A 187 -10.79 -6.56 -1.36
CA SER A 187 -10.49 -7.11 -0.03
C SER A 187 -9.51 -8.26 -0.17
N SER A 188 -8.22 -7.95 -0.19
CA SER A 188 -7.15 -8.94 -0.29
C SER A 188 -6.32 -8.99 0.99
N PHE A 189 -5.23 -8.23 1.07
CA PHE A 189 -4.38 -8.16 2.27
C PHE A 189 -4.98 -7.22 3.33
N VAL A 190 -5.51 -6.11 2.89
CA VAL A 190 -6.24 -5.11 3.66
C VAL A 190 -7.63 -4.97 3.04
N SER A 191 -8.65 -4.69 3.83
CA SER A 191 -10.00 -4.40 3.32
C SER A 191 -10.07 -2.95 2.81
N TYR A 192 -9.48 -2.69 1.63
CA TYR A 192 -9.45 -1.36 1.02
C TYR A 192 -10.83 -0.72 0.82
N PRO A 193 -11.90 -1.47 0.44
CA PRO A 193 -13.23 -0.89 0.32
C PRO A 193 -13.73 -0.22 1.61
N LYS A 194 -13.48 -0.83 2.78
CA LYS A 194 -13.87 -0.24 4.08
C LYS A 194 -13.14 1.08 4.37
N ILE A 195 -11.88 1.20 3.96
CA ILE A 195 -11.13 2.46 4.10
C ILE A 195 -11.68 3.50 3.10
N ALA A 196 -11.97 3.10 1.86
CA ALA A 196 -12.57 3.99 0.87
C ALA A 196 -13.94 4.51 1.32
N GLU A 197 -14.78 3.68 1.95
CA GLU A 197 -16.06 4.08 2.55
C GLU A 197 -15.90 5.19 3.61
N MET A 198 -14.80 5.19 4.36
CA MET A 198 -14.49 6.27 5.31
C MET A 198 -14.09 7.56 4.60
N ILE A 199 -13.43 7.46 3.44
CA ILE A 199 -12.95 8.62 2.65
C ILE A 199 -14.10 9.30 1.90
N VAL A 200 -15.13 8.59 1.48
CA VAL A 200 -16.30 9.16 0.78
C VAL A 200 -16.89 10.38 1.50
N PRO A 201 -17.32 10.31 2.79
CA PRO A 201 -17.84 11.46 3.51
C PRO A 201 -16.78 12.52 3.81
N GLN A 202 -15.49 12.16 3.86
CA GLN A 202 -14.40 13.13 4.05
C GLN A 202 -14.24 14.00 2.79
N TRP A 203 -14.15 13.40 1.59
CA TRP A 203 -14.02 14.14 0.33
C TRP A 203 -15.30 14.89 -0.06
N LYS A 204 -16.46 14.47 0.43
CA LYS A 204 -17.69 15.27 0.31
C LYS A 204 -17.55 16.65 0.94
N LYS A 205 -16.81 16.79 2.07
CA LYS A 205 -16.56 18.09 2.74
C LYS A 205 -15.79 19.08 1.84
N ILE A 206 -15.04 18.57 0.89
CA ILE A 206 -14.32 19.37 -0.12
C ILE A 206 -15.04 19.39 -1.48
N GLY A 207 -16.23 18.81 -1.56
CA GLY A 207 -17.08 18.80 -2.75
C GLY A 207 -16.67 17.79 -3.83
N ILE A 208 -15.89 16.77 -3.50
CA ILE A 208 -15.49 15.73 -4.46
C ILE A 208 -16.31 14.46 -4.20
N GLN A 209 -16.94 13.95 -5.25
CA GLN A 209 -17.61 12.64 -5.19
C GLN A 209 -16.60 11.53 -5.47
N LEU A 210 -16.57 10.54 -4.59
CA LEU A 210 -15.79 9.32 -4.75
C LEU A 210 -16.72 8.13 -4.86
N ASP A 211 -16.66 7.40 -5.97
CA ASP A 211 -17.44 6.21 -6.24
C ASP A 211 -16.54 4.97 -6.08
N ILE A 212 -16.94 4.01 -5.22
CA ILE A 212 -16.13 2.84 -4.88
C ILE A 212 -16.49 1.69 -5.81
N LYS A 213 -15.49 1.13 -6.48
CA LYS A 213 -15.59 -0.12 -7.23
C LYS A 213 -14.90 -1.24 -6.44
N ASN A 214 -15.71 -2.01 -5.71
CA ASN A 214 -15.21 -3.19 -5.00
C ASN A 214 -15.15 -4.37 -5.98
N LEU A 215 -13.94 -4.76 -6.37
CA LEU A 215 -13.66 -5.69 -7.43
C LEU A 215 -12.90 -6.92 -6.93
N GLU A 216 -13.08 -8.05 -7.60
CA GLU A 216 -12.14 -9.15 -7.48
C GLU A 216 -10.75 -8.70 -7.96
N ARG A 217 -9.70 -9.20 -7.30
CA ARG A 217 -8.32 -8.77 -7.56
C ARG A 217 -7.93 -8.89 -9.03
N ALA A 218 -8.27 -10.00 -9.68
CA ALA A 218 -7.95 -10.22 -11.08
C ALA A 218 -8.62 -9.17 -11.99
N THR A 219 -9.87 -8.80 -11.72
CA THR A 219 -10.60 -7.76 -12.46
C THR A 219 -9.98 -6.39 -12.25
N MET A 220 -9.60 -6.06 -11.01
CA MET A 220 -8.90 -4.80 -10.69
C MET A 220 -7.56 -4.71 -11.44
N GLU A 221 -6.79 -5.79 -11.48
CA GLU A 221 -5.52 -5.85 -12.24
C GLU A 221 -5.75 -5.75 -13.75
N GLN A 222 -6.83 -6.33 -14.29
CA GLN A 222 -7.22 -6.16 -15.70
C GLN A 222 -7.59 -4.71 -16.03
N ASN A 223 -8.37 -4.03 -15.16
CA ASN A 223 -8.71 -2.62 -15.32
C ASN A 223 -7.47 -1.73 -15.33
N ARG A 224 -6.53 -1.98 -14.41
CA ARG A 224 -5.24 -1.29 -14.39
C ARG A 224 -4.49 -1.48 -15.70
N ASN A 225 -4.29 -2.72 -16.14
CA ASN A 225 -3.54 -3.04 -17.36
C ASN A 225 -4.21 -2.48 -18.62
N ALA A 226 -5.54 -2.33 -18.60
CA ALA A 226 -6.32 -1.70 -19.65
C ALA A 226 -6.41 -0.16 -19.54
N ASN A 227 -5.70 0.45 -18.58
CA ASN A 227 -5.66 1.90 -18.33
C ASN A 227 -7.04 2.54 -18.04
N LYS A 228 -7.98 1.80 -17.43
CA LYS A 228 -9.38 2.22 -17.26
C LYS A 228 -9.69 2.88 -15.92
N GLN A 229 -8.86 2.70 -14.91
CA GLN A 229 -9.09 3.23 -13.56
C GLN A 229 -8.71 4.69 -13.44
N HIS A 230 -9.45 5.49 -12.64
CA HIS A 230 -9.03 6.82 -12.21
C HIS A 230 -8.04 6.72 -11.05
N LEU A 231 -8.48 6.04 -9.99
CA LEU A 231 -7.75 5.80 -8.75
C LEU A 231 -7.73 4.31 -8.42
N MET A 232 -6.75 3.90 -7.63
CA MET A 232 -6.64 2.55 -7.08
C MET A 232 -6.19 2.62 -5.63
N MET A 233 -6.77 1.78 -4.75
CA MET A 233 -6.24 1.61 -3.39
C MET A 233 -5.38 0.36 -3.29
N TRP A 234 -4.17 0.54 -2.77
CA TRP A 234 -3.23 -0.55 -2.50
C TRP A 234 -2.16 -0.14 -1.49
N SER A 235 -1.36 -1.11 -0.99
CA SER A 235 -0.18 -0.81 -0.19
C SER A 235 1.00 -0.38 -1.06
N ASN A 236 2.01 0.25 -0.45
CA ASN A 236 3.30 0.44 -1.09
C ASN A 236 4.40 -0.51 -0.56
N GLY A 237 3.99 -1.65 -0.02
CA GLY A 237 4.94 -2.64 0.47
C GLY A 237 6.01 -2.99 -0.57
N GLY A 238 7.27 -2.92 -0.16
CA GLY A 238 8.45 -3.09 -1.02
C GLY A 238 9.17 -1.78 -1.34
N THR A 239 8.47 -0.64 -1.33
CA THR A 239 9.07 0.67 -1.64
C THR A 239 9.94 1.23 -0.52
N GLU A 240 9.99 0.57 0.63
CA GLU A 240 10.97 0.86 1.69
C GLU A 240 12.42 0.72 1.19
N LEU A 241 12.61 -0.04 0.10
CA LEU A 241 13.82 -0.10 -0.73
C LEU A 241 13.40 0.12 -2.18
N LEU A 242 13.28 1.38 -2.58
CA LEU A 242 12.66 1.82 -3.83
C LEU A 242 13.21 1.12 -5.08
N TYR A 243 14.53 0.91 -5.13
CA TYR A 243 15.18 0.32 -6.30
C TYR A 243 14.98 -1.19 -6.41
N LEU A 244 14.64 -1.87 -5.32
CA LEU A 244 14.31 -3.30 -5.35
C LEU A 244 12.86 -3.53 -5.76
N TYR A 245 11.96 -2.61 -5.42
CA TYR A 245 10.54 -2.77 -5.71
C TYR A 245 9.83 -1.45 -6.04
N PRO A 246 10.16 -0.82 -7.19
CA PRO A 246 9.61 0.50 -7.55
C PRO A 246 8.14 0.49 -7.99
N VAL A 247 7.58 -0.67 -8.31
CA VAL A 247 6.28 -0.82 -9.00
C VAL A 247 5.11 -0.11 -8.31
N HIS A 248 5.16 0.06 -6.99
CA HIS A 248 4.13 0.76 -6.23
C HIS A 248 4.36 2.27 -6.12
N ALA A 249 5.53 2.77 -6.47
CA ALA A 249 5.84 4.20 -6.39
C ALA A 249 6.01 4.83 -7.78
N LEU A 250 6.70 4.15 -8.69
CA LEU A 250 7.09 4.70 -9.99
C LEU A 250 6.63 3.80 -11.15
N PRO A 251 6.25 4.39 -12.29
CA PRO A 251 5.85 3.64 -13.48
C PRO A 251 7.07 3.23 -14.33
N VAL A 252 8.04 2.55 -13.68
CA VAL A 252 9.29 2.06 -14.32
C VAL A 252 9.29 0.54 -14.52
N GLN A 253 8.19 -0.12 -14.17
CA GLN A 253 7.97 -1.55 -14.38
C GLN A 253 6.55 -1.78 -14.86
N VAL A 254 6.37 -2.74 -15.75
CA VAL A 254 5.04 -3.26 -16.13
C VAL A 254 4.31 -3.67 -14.84
N ASN A 255 3.03 -3.44 -14.75
CA ASN A 255 2.19 -3.60 -13.55
C ASN A 255 2.26 -2.44 -12.52
N SER A 256 2.87 -1.32 -12.85
CA SER A 256 2.80 -0.13 -11.99
C SER A 256 1.35 0.33 -11.79
N GLN A 257 1.07 0.77 -10.57
CA GLN A 257 -0.24 1.32 -10.18
C GLN A 257 -0.37 2.79 -10.53
N VAL A 258 0.75 3.46 -10.79
CA VAL A 258 0.85 4.93 -10.95
C VAL A 258 0.57 5.39 -12.39
N GLY A 259 0.69 4.50 -13.37
CA GLY A 259 0.45 4.83 -14.78
C GLY A 259 0.87 3.67 -15.69
N PRO A 260 -0.04 2.75 -16.02
CA PRO A 260 0.31 1.54 -16.78
C PRO A 260 0.84 1.84 -18.19
N GLU A 261 0.31 2.85 -18.89
CA GLU A 261 0.83 3.22 -20.21
C GLU A 261 2.17 3.97 -20.13
N ILE A 262 2.46 4.68 -19.02
CA ILE A 262 3.79 5.25 -18.77
C ILE A 262 4.80 4.12 -18.48
N ALA A 263 4.39 3.12 -17.71
CA ALA A 263 5.23 1.95 -17.44
C ALA A 263 5.56 1.17 -18.71
N LYS A 264 4.60 1.05 -19.62
CA LYS A 264 4.80 0.44 -20.94
C LYS A 264 5.75 1.26 -21.81
N TRP A 265 5.61 2.59 -21.81
CA TRP A 265 6.51 3.50 -22.50
C TRP A 265 7.94 3.34 -21.98
N TYR A 266 8.13 3.34 -20.68
CA TYR A 266 9.43 3.15 -20.04
C TYR A 266 10.06 1.79 -20.41
N ALA A 267 9.31 0.70 -20.25
CA ALA A 267 9.78 -0.67 -20.54
C ALA A 267 10.15 -0.90 -22.01
N THR A 268 9.56 -0.13 -22.94
CA THR A 268 9.81 -0.26 -24.38
C THR A 268 10.75 0.79 -24.96
N GLY A 269 11.41 1.59 -24.08
CA GLY A 269 12.29 2.67 -24.53
C GLY A 269 11.58 3.73 -25.37
N GLY A 270 10.29 3.97 -25.12
CA GLY A 270 9.48 4.94 -25.85
C GLY A 270 8.76 4.42 -27.08
N ALA A 271 8.91 3.14 -27.44
CA ALA A 271 8.30 2.57 -28.64
C ALA A 271 6.78 2.36 -28.52
N GLN A 272 6.26 2.18 -27.30
CA GLN A 272 4.84 1.97 -27.02
C GLN A 272 4.42 2.71 -25.73
N GLY A 273 3.12 2.85 -25.50
CA GLY A 273 2.60 3.50 -24.31
C GLY A 273 2.58 5.02 -24.42
N MET A 274 2.65 5.72 -23.31
CA MET A 274 2.54 7.17 -23.21
C MET A 274 3.71 7.75 -22.38
N ALA A 275 4.41 8.73 -22.92
CA ALA A 275 5.44 9.46 -22.16
C ALA A 275 4.82 10.17 -20.93
N PRO A 276 5.53 10.28 -19.80
CA PRO A 276 5.04 11.00 -18.63
C PRO A 276 4.85 12.49 -18.96
N THR A 277 3.67 13.02 -18.66
CA THR A 277 3.33 14.43 -18.90
C THR A 277 3.29 15.26 -17.61
N ASP A 278 3.21 14.62 -16.44
CA ASP A 278 3.38 15.29 -15.15
C ASP A 278 4.87 15.52 -14.89
N PRO A 279 5.31 16.78 -14.66
CA PRO A 279 6.73 17.10 -14.56
C PRO A 279 7.41 16.52 -13.32
N ASP A 280 6.67 16.40 -12.20
CA ASP A 280 7.21 15.85 -10.96
C ASP A 280 7.41 14.33 -11.10
N LEU A 281 6.46 13.63 -11.73
CA LEU A 281 6.60 12.20 -12.02
C LEU A 281 7.73 11.93 -13.02
N ALA A 282 7.84 12.75 -14.08
CA ALA A 282 8.94 12.65 -15.04
C ALA A 282 10.29 12.84 -14.37
N LYS A 283 10.41 13.81 -13.43
CA LYS A 283 11.63 14.03 -12.66
C LYS A 283 11.98 12.86 -11.75
N CYS A 284 10.98 12.22 -11.12
CA CYS A 284 11.22 11.01 -10.33
C CYS A 284 11.76 9.85 -11.20
N ILE A 285 11.24 9.67 -12.42
CA ILE A 285 11.74 8.65 -13.35
C ILE A 285 13.19 8.96 -13.76
N GLU A 286 13.49 10.21 -14.11
CA GLU A 286 14.86 10.66 -14.46
C GLU A 286 15.84 10.35 -13.31
N LEU A 287 15.48 10.70 -12.08
CA LEU A 287 16.30 10.41 -10.90
C LEU A 287 16.49 8.91 -10.66
N TYR A 288 15.43 8.13 -10.87
CA TYR A 288 15.50 6.67 -10.79
C TYR A 288 16.51 6.10 -11.79
N ASP A 289 16.52 6.59 -13.04
CA ASP A 289 17.48 6.16 -14.06
C ASP A 289 18.92 6.58 -13.71
N GLN A 290 19.12 7.80 -13.23
CA GLN A 290 20.43 8.28 -12.77
C GLN A 290 21.01 7.39 -11.66
N ALA A 291 20.17 6.87 -10.79
CA ALA A 291 20.59 6.02 -9.68
C ALA A 291 21.10 4.63 -10.12
N GLN A 292 20.69 4.14 -11.32
CA GLN A 292 21.08 2.79 -11.78
C GLN A 292 22.59 2.58 -11.89
N THR A 293 23.34 3.64 -12.12
CA THR A 293 24.81 3.60 -12.27
C THR A 293 25.57 4.01 -11.01
N LYS A 294 24.87 4.28 -9.91
CA LYS A 294 25.44 4.82 -8.67
C LYS A 294 25.71 3.76 -7.61
N GLY A 295 26.66 4.04 -6.74
CA GLY A 295 26.91 3.25 -5.52
C GLY A 295 25.78 3.41 -4.49
N LEU A 296 25.74 2.53 -3.50
CA LEU A 296 24.62 2.44 -2.54
C LEU A 296 24.34 3.77 -1.83
N GLU A 297 25.36 4.48 -1.38
CA GLU A 297 25.18 5.75 -0.64
C GLU A 297 24.56 6.85 -1.51
N GLU A 298 25.03 7.01 -2.76
CA GLU A 298 24.44 7.96 -3.71
C GLU A 298 23.01 7.56 -4.10
N ARG A 299 22.77 6.27 -4.31
CA ARG A 299 21.42 5.75 -4.59
C ARG A 299 20.44 6.10 -3.48
N ASN A 300 20.84 5.92 -2.22
CA ASN A 300 19.98 6.27 -1.08
C ASN A 300 19.67 7.77 -1.06
N LYS A 301 20.65 8.64 -1.34
CA LYS A 301 20.43 10.10 -1.43
C LYS A 301 19.47 10.45 -2.57
N ILE A 302 19.62 9.82 -3.72
CA ILE A 302 18.70 10.02 -4.85
C ILE A 302 17.28 9.52 -4.49
N ALA A 303 17.16 8.39 -3.81
CA ALA A 303 15.86 7.89 -3.34
C ALA A 303 15.18 8.88 -2.36
N GLN A 304 15.94 9.48 -1.45
CA GLN A 304 15.43 10.55 -0.58
C GLN A 304 14.90 11.74 -1.38
N GLU A 305 15.60 12.16 -2.45
CA GLU A 305 15.12 13.24 -3.33
C GLU A 305 13.85 12.83 -4.10
N ILE A 306 13.78 11.58 -4.59
CA ILE A 306 12.55 11.04 -5.20
C ILE A 306 11.40 11.12 -4.20
N TRP A 307 11.59 10.68 -2.95
CA TRP A 307 10.55 10.74 -1.93
C TRP A 307 10.11 12.16 -1.60
N LYS A 308 11.01 13.13 -1.57
CA LYS A 308 10.67 14.55 -1.37
C LYS A 308 9.77 15.08 -2.48
N ILE A 309 10.12 14.82 -3.74
CA ILE A 309 9.28 15.19 -4.90
C ILE A 309 7.93 14.46 -4.83
N TYR A 310 7.96 13.15 -4.55
CA TYR A 310 6.78 12.31 -4.46
C TYR A 310 5.75 12.84 -3.48
N VAL A 311 6.20 13.23 -2.29
CA VAL A 311 5.33 13.78 -1.25
C VAL A 311 4.88 15.21 -1.58
N ASP A 312 5.78 16.08 -2.07
CA ASP A 312 5.41 17.46 -2.41
C ASP A 312 4.37 17.52 -3.53
N ALA A 313 4.54 16.66 -4.53
CA ALA A 313 3.62 16.56 -5.65
C ALA A 313 2.36 15.72 -5.34
N VAL A 314 2.32 15.05 -4.19
CA VAL A 314 1.28 14.08 -3.83
C VAL A 314 1.05 13.10 -4.99
N LEU A 315 2.10 12.36 -5.38
CA LEU A 315 2.00 11.36 -6.46
C LEU A 315 1.17 10.14 -6.04
N ALA A 316 1.02 9.92 -4.72
CA ALA A 316 -0.02 9.11 -4.12
C ALA A 316 -0.44 9.72 -2.77
N ILE A 317 -1.66 9.45 -2.34
CA ILE A 317 -2.15 9.85 -1.01
C ILE A 317 -1.89 8.70 -0.05
N GLY A 318 -0.95 8.90 0.89
CA GLY A 318 -0.77 8.00 2.02
C GLY A 318 -1.92 8.12 3.02
N THR A 319 -2.28 7.04 3.68
CA THR A 319 -3.24 7.07 4.80
C THR A 319 -2.54 6.67 6.09
N VAL A 320 -2.39 5.37 6.34
CA VAL A 320 -1.67 4.80 7.48
C VAL A 320 -0.66 3.79 6.95
N GLY A 321 0.53 3.82 7.49
CA GLY A 321 1.60 2.86 7.19
C GLY A 321 2.33 2.44 8.45
N LEU A 322 3.43 1.71 8.32
CA LEU A 322 4.23 1.20 9.43
C LEU A 322 3.40 0.37 10.42
N SER A 323 2.26 -0.17 9.98
CA SER A 323 1.35 -0.97 10.80
C SER A 323 1.53 -2.46 10.54
N PRO A 324 0.98 -3.34 11.38
CA PRO A 324 0.97 -4.77 11.11
C PRO A 324 -0.15 -5.19 10.13
N ALA A 325 -1.00 -4.27 9.65
CA ALA A 325 -2.17 -4.61 8.84
C ALA A 325 -1.79 -5.22 7.50
N PHE A 326 -0.71 -4.75 6.88
CA PHE A 326 -0.22 -5.34 5.66
C PHE A 326 0.78 -6.44 5.94
N LEU A 327 0.27 -7.68 6.10
CA LEU A 327 1.05 -8.91 6.28
C LEU A 327 1.93 -8.95 7.55
N GLY A 328 1.63 -8.15 8.55
CA GLY A 328 2.39 -8.10 9.80
C GLY A 328 1.76 -8.88 10.96
N MET A 329 0.61 -9.50 10.77
CA MET A 329 0.03 -10.40 11.75
C MET A 329 0.42 -11.84 11.47
N ARG A 330 0.76 -12.58 12.53
CA ARG A 330 1.17 -13.97 12.45
C ARG A 330 0.58 -14.76 13.61
N VAL A 331 0.04 -15.93 13.32
CA VAL A 331 -0.45 -16.90 14.31
C VAL A 331 0.42 -18.15 14.22
N THR A 332 0.95 -18.60 15.35
CA THR A 332 1.77 -19.82 15.43
C THR A 332 1.32 -20.71 16.57
N SER A 333 1.18 -22.00 16.30
CA SER A 333 0.83 -23.01 17.32
C SER A 333 1.89 -23.06 18.42
N ASN A 334 1.45 -23.11 19.69
CA ASN A 334 2.34 -23.26 20.84
C ASN A 334 3.07 -24.60 20.89
N LYS A 335 2.66 -25.56 20.04
CA LYS A 335 3.36 -26.83 19.83
C LYS A 335 4.66 -26.66 19.05
N LEU A 336 4.84 -25.58 18.32
CA LEU A 336 6.05 -25.32 17.53
C LEU A 336 7.16 -24.72 18.40
N GLY A 337 8.37 -25.21 18.19
CA GLY A 337 9.62 -24.68 18.74
C GLY A 337 10.39 -23.88 17.69
N ASN A 338 11.32 -23.06 18.17
CA ASN A 338 12.19 -22.19 17.35
C ASN A 338 11.42 -21.18 16.49
N ILE A 339 10.31 -20.67 17.01
CA ILE A 339 9.54 -19.61 16.36
C ILE A 339 10.13 -18.24 16.77
N PRO A 340 10.58 -17.42 15.82
CA PRO A 340 11.04 -16.07 16.14
C PRO A 340 9.95 -15.22 16.79
N ALA A 341 10.28 -14.50 17.87
CA ALA A 341 9.35 -13.59 18.53
C ALA A 341 8.94 -12.42 17.61
N ARG A 342 9.84 -11.96 16.75
CA ARG A 342 9.64 -10.87 15.80
C ARG A 342 10.15 -11.26 14.41
N HIS A 343 9.45 -10.82 13.39
CA HIS A 343 9.86 -10.90 11.99
C HIS A 343 10.08 -9.50 11.41
N VAL A 344 10.96 -9.42 10.41
CA VAL A 344 11.02 -8.24 9.56
C VAL A 344 9.81 -8.27 8.61
N ASN A 345 8.88 -7.33 8.79
CA ASN A 345 7.74 -7.18 7.89
C ASN A 345 8.08 -6.22 6.75
N ALA A 346 8.96 -6.64 5.86
CA ALA A 346 9.30 -5.95 4.63
C ALA A 346 9.06 -6.89 3.44
N GLN A 347 8.65 -6.37 2.31
CA GLN A 347 8.29 -7.16 1.11
C GLN A 347 9.40 -8.15 0.71
N HIS A 348 10.66 -7.74 0.85
CA HIS A 348 11.83 -8.52 0.45
C HIS A 348 12.19 -9.64 1.43
N MET A 349 11.71 -9.56 2.67
CA MET A 349 12.03 -10.50 3.76
C MET A 349 10.81 -11.27 4.26
N ARG A 350 9.68 -11.04 3.63
CA ARG A 350 8.39 -11.59 4.05
C ARG A 350 8.31 -13.09 3.81
N THR A 351 7.52 -13.71 4.60
CA THR A 351 7.14 -15.12 4.67
C THR A 351 7.62 -16.05 3.52
N PRO A 352 8.24 -17.15 3.79
CA PRO A 352 8.62 -17.72 5.09
C PRO A 352 10.07 -17.39 5.50
N THR A 353 10.79 -16.60 4.74
CA THR A 353 12.24 -16.43 4.80
C THR A 353 12.76 -16.08 6.20
N SER A 354 12.13 -15.14 6.90
CA SER A 354 12.55 -14.73 8.24
C SER A 354 12.20 -15.74 9.33
N SER A 355 11.31 -16.70 9.08
CA SER A 355 10.99 -17.80 10.01
C SER A 355 12.03 -18.91 10.01
N ARG A 356 12.88 -19.03 8.99
CA ARG A 356 13.74 -20.19 8.76
C ARG A 356 13.01 -21.53 8.99
N PRO A 357 11.99 -21.87 8.19
CA PRO A 357 11.10 -23.00 8.47
C PRO A 357 11.82 -24.34 8.57
N THR A 358 13.03 -24.45 8.01
CA THR A 358 13.89 -25.64 8.14
C THR A 358 14.31 -25.95 9.57
N THR A 359 14.30 -24.94 10.45
CA THR A 359 14.73 -25.08 11.86
C THR A 359 13.55 -25.13 12.84
N ILE A 360 12.32 -25.07 12.36
CA ILE A 360 11.11 -25.21 13.19
C ILE A 360 10.89 -26.69 13.51
N PHE A 361 10.49 -26.99 14.73
CA PHE A 361 10.23 -28.37 15.20
C PHE A 361 8.98 -28.42 16.09
N PHE A 362 8.40 -29.59 16.26
CA PHE A 362 7.36 -29.81 17.26
C PHE A 362 7.98 -30.09 18.63
N LYS A 363 7.55 -29.36 19.65
CA LYS A 363 7.91 -29.58 21.04
C LYS A 363 7.37 -30.96 21.49
N SER A 364 8.16 -31.70 22.24
CA SER A 364 7.74 -32.92 22.88
C SER A 364 6.77 -32.70 24.03
#